data_50e5e48ac70a2e6271ae93b1ce988247
#
_entry.id   50e5e48ac70a2e6271ae93b1ce988247
#
_cell.length_a   1.000
_cell.length_b   1.000
_cell.length_c   1.000
_cell.angle_alpha   90.00
_cell.angle_beta   90.00
_cell.angle_gamma   90.00
#
_symmetry.space_group_name_H-M   'P 1'
#
loop_
_entity.id
_entity.type
_entity.pdbx_description
1 polymer ?
#
loop_
_entity_poly.entity_id
_entity_poly.type
_entity_poly.pdbx_seq_one_letter_code
_entity_poly.pdbx_strand_id
1 'polypeptide(L)'
;MTGSQDVARQFDAVLSKLLDTTKASRTTLRIDIPALGFNVNDPAGEATRPGEKSLRGETGINQRTVETVKWLDRERRPLIQDDLLTAEVPAPAALIEIYGARAQMLAPVIVENAMQGWISVHYSTGTRSWSATDTAALDAAVSDIHAILADIAD
;
A
#
# COMPACT_ATOMS: atom_id res chain seq x y z
N MET A 1 17.50 14.64 -13.30
CA MET A 1 17.39 13.64 -12.19
C MET A 1 16.30 14.06 -11.22
N THR A 2 15.40 13.16 -10.89
CA THR A 2 14.27 13.43 -10.00
C THR A 2 14.69 13.16 -8.56
N GLY A 3 14.56 14.14 -7.67
CA GLY A 3 14.89 13.99 -6.25
C GLY A 3 13.85 13.19 -5.48
N SER A 4 14.23 12.65 -4.32
CA SER A 4 13.36 11.83 -3.49
C SER A 4 12.08 12.56 -3.04
N GLN A 5 12.18 13.87 -2.77
CA GLN A 5 11.00 14.67 -2.38
C GLN A 5 9.99 14.78 -3.53
N ASP A 6 10.47 14.95 -4.76
CA ASP A 6 9.60 15.02 -5.94
C ASP A 6 8.90 13.67 -6.19
N VAL A 7 9.66 12.59 -6.05
CA VAL A 7 9.12 11.23 -6.21
C VAL A 7 8.08 10.96 -5.11
N ALA A 8 8.38 11.32 -3.87
CA ALA A 8 7.44 11.16 -2.76
C ALA A 8 6.12 11.91 -3.01
N ARG A 9 6.19 13.13 -3.55
CA ARG A 9 4.98 13.89 -3.90
C ARG A 9 4.18 13.21 -5.00
N GLN A 10 4.86 12.61 -6.00
CA GLN A 10 4.18 11.85 -7.04
C GLN A 10 3.50 10.61 -6.47
N PHE A 11 4.15 9.89 -5.56
CA PHE A 11 3.55 8.75 -4.86
C PHE A 11 2.33 9.18 -4.06
N ASP A 12 2.43 10.26 -3.30
CA ASP A 12 1.30 10.78 -2.51
C ASP A 12 0.12 11.17 -3.41
N ALA A 13 0.38 11.73 -4.59
CA ALA A 13 -0.69 12.10 -5.53
C ALA A 13 -1.44 10.86 -6.06
N VAL A 14 -0.71 9.78 -6.38
CA VAL A 14 -1.31 8.51 -6.79
C VAL A 14 -2.20 7.96 -5.67
N LEU A 15 -1.69 7.99 -4.45
CA LEU A 15 -2.39 7.44 -3.29
C LEU A 15 -3.60 8.28 -2.89
N SER A 16 -3.53 9.61 -3.04
CA SER A 16 -4.67 10.51 -2.82
C SER A 16 -5.80 10.22 -3.80
N LYS A 17 -5.46 10.02 -5.08
CA LYS A 17 -6.46 9.67 -6.10
C LYS A 17 -7.11 8.32 -5.77
N LEU A 18 -6.31 7.33 -5.38
CA LEU A 18 -6.81 6.02 -4.97
C LEU A 18 -7.73 6.13 -3.75
N LEU A 19 -7.34 6.92 -2.76
CA LEU A 19 -8.15 7.18 -1.57
C LEU A 19 -9.50 7.78 -1.93
N ASP A 20 -9.49 8.79 -2.80
CA ASP A 20 -10.71 9.50 -3.20
C ASP A 20 -11.65 8.58 -4.01
N THR A 21 -11.11 7.77 -4.91
CA THR A 21 -11.90 6.88 -5.75
C THR A 21 -12.54 5.77 -4.92
N THR A 22 -11.78 5.17 -3.99
CA THR A 22 -12.27 4.06 -3.16
C THR A 22 -13.05 4.53 -1.95
N LYS A 23 -12.89 5.78 -1.56
CA LYS A 23 -13.44 6.33 -0.30
C LYS A 23 -13.00 5.52 0.92
N ALA A 24 -11.79 4.99 0.83
CA ALA A 24 -11.17 4.24 1.92
C ALA A 24 -10.68 5.17 3.04
N SER A 25 -10.05 4.62 4.05
CA SER A 25 -9.57 5.38 5.21
C SER A 25 -8.11 5.79 5.05
N ARG A 26 -7.30 4.95 4.45
CA ARG A 26 -5.86 5.18 4.25
C ARG A 26 -5.37 4.41 3.03
N THR A 27 -4.46 5.02 2.27
CA THR A 27 -3.71 4.33 1.22
C THR A 27 -2.23 4.54 1.45
N THR A 28 -1.41 3.51 1.21
CA THR A 28 0.00 3.51 1.56
C THR A 28 0.80 2.79 0.48
N LEU A 29 1.98 3.32 0.16
CA LEU A 29 2.96 2.64 -0.69
C LEU A 29 4.21 2.36 0.13
N ARG A 30 4.64 1.11 0.14
CA ARG A 30 5.94 0.70 0.68
C ARG A 30 6.75 0.16 -0.49
N ILE A 31 7.96 0.66 -0.67
CA ILE A 31 8.78 0.29 -1.81
C ILE A 31 10.27 0.48 -1.48
N ASP A 32 11.10 -0.41 -1.98
CA ASP A 32 12.56 -0.31 -1.86
C ASP A 32 13.11 0.44 -3.07
N ILE A 33 13.66 1.63 -2.86
CA ILE A 33 14.44 2.39 -3.84
C ILE A 33 15.64 2.95 -3.10
N PRO A 34 16.70 2.13 -2.89
CA PRO A 34 17.84 2.54 -2.07
C PRO A 34 18.49 3.84 -2.53
N ALA A 35 18.57 4.08 -3.84
CA ALA A 35 19.16 5.30 -4.40
C ALA A 35 18.43 6.57 -3.95
N LEU A 36 17.14 6.45 -3.57
CA LEU A 36 16.33 7.58 -3.11
C LEU A 36 16.04 7.52 -1.60
N GLY A 37 16.60 6.53 -0.91
CA GLY A 37 16.39 6.37 0.53
C GLY A 37 15.06 5.74 0.92
N PHE A 38 14.32 5.16 -0.02
CA PHE A 38 13.07 4.46 0.29
C PHE A 38 13.33 3.01 0.68
N ASN A 39 12.60 2.55 1.70
CA ASN A 39 12.68 1.19 2.23
C ASN A 39 11.27 0.74 2.60
N VAL A 40 10.92 -0.52 2.34
CA VAL A 40 9.58 -1.03 2.61
C VAL A 40 9.14 -0.92 4.08
N ASN A 41 10.10 -0.78 5.01
CA ASN A 41 9.79 -0.70 6.43
C ASN A 41 9.27 0.67 6.87
N ASP A 42 9.32 1.68 5.99
CA ASP A 42 8.71 2.98 6.22
C ASP A 42 7.94 3.41 4.95
N PRO A 43 6.70 3.89 5.05
CA PRO A 43 5.95 4.29 3.86
C PRO A 43 6.67 5.33 3.01
N ALA A 44 6.77 5.05 1.71
CA ALA A 44 7.29 6.00 0.73
C ALA A 44 6.23 7.01 0.31
N GLY A 45 4.96 6.64 0.43
CA GLY A 45 3.83 7.51 0.16
C GLY A 45 2.64 7.11 1.02
N GLU A 46 1.76 8.07 1.27
CA GLU A 46 0.57 7.84 2.09
C GLU A 46 -0.48 8.92 1.83
N ALA A 47 -1.75 8.50 1.88
CA ALA A 47 -2.88 9.42 1.94
C ALA A 47 -3.83 8.93 3.03
N THR A 48 -4.33 9.83 3.86
CA THR A 48 -5.22 9.49 4.98
C THR A 48 -6.40 10.44 5.03
N ARG A 49 -7.55 9.94 5.48
CA ARG A 49 -8.67 10.78 5.85
C ARG A 49 -8.41 11.45 7.19
N PRO A 50 -9.06 12.59 7.47
CA PRO A 50 -8.94 13.23 8.79
C PRO A 50 -9.30 12.24 9.91
N GLY A 51 -8.48 12.22 10.95
CA GLY A 51 -8.67 11.35 12.11
C GLY A 51 -7.99 10.00 12.02
N GLU A 52 -7.47 9.61 10.84
CA GLU A 52 -6.74 8.36 10.70
C GLU A 52 -5.27 8.56 11.05
N LYS A 53 -4.69 7.56 11.71
CA LYS A 53 -3.28 7.58 12.08
C LYS A 53 -2.39 7.29 10.88
N SER A 54 -1.29 8.02 10.77
CA SER A 54 -0.25 7.74 9.79
C SER A 54 0.55 6.50 10.20
N LEU A 55 0.95 5.71 9.20
CA LEU A 55 1.88 4.60 9.38
C LEU A 55 3.35 5.03 9.30
N ARG A 56 3.59 6.29 8.91
CA ARG A 56 4.96 6.81 8.79
C ARG A 56 5.66 6.82 10.15
N GLY A 57 6.94 6.46 10.17
CA GLY A 57 7.73 6.43 11.38
C GLY A 57 7.63 5.15 12.19
N GLU A 58 6.69 4.26 11.87
CA GLU A 58 6.59 2.95 12.52
C GLU A 58 7.52 1.98 11.78
N THR A 59 8.74 1.83 12.27
CA THR A 59 9.80 1.06 11.62
C THR A 59 10.24 -0.17 12.41
N GLY A 60 9.54 -0.49 13.50
CA GLY A 60 9.92 -1.58 14.39
C GLY A 60 9.63 -2.98 13.86
N ILE A 61 8.92 -3.11 12.75
CA ILE A 61 8.53 -4.40 12.18
C ILE A 61 9.23 -4.56 10.83
N ASN A 62 9.82 -5.74 10.61
CA ASN A 62 10.31 -6.09 9.28
C ASN A 62 9.09 -6.46 8.43
N GLN A 63 8.67 -5.55 7.56
CA GLN A 63 7.42 -5.67 6.79
C GLN A 63 7.41 -6.89 5.86
N ARG A 64 8.56 -7.33 5.37
CA ARG A 64 8.63 -8.50 4.49
C ARG A 64 8.36 -9.82 5.21
N THR A 65 8.36 -9.83 6.55
CA THR A 65 8.01 -11.01 7.35
C THR A 65 6.52 -11.10 7.68
N VAL A 66 5.74 -10.08 7.35
CA VAL A 66 4.29 -10.05 7.58
C VAL A 66 3.61 -11.04 6.64
N GLU A 67 2.62 -11.79 7.16
CA GLU A 67 1.98 -12.89 6.41
C GLU A 67 1.31 -12.41 5.12
N THR A 68 0.64 -11.26 5.13
CA THR A 68 0.00 -10.71 3.93
C THR A 68 1.03 -10.32 2.87
N VAL A 69 2.18 -9.82 3.30
CA VAL A 69 3.28 -9.45 2.39
C VAL A 69 3.92 -10.70 1.77
N LYS A 70 4.14 -11.75 2.57
CA LYS A 70 4.63 -13.03 2.05
C LYS A 70 3.66 -13.62 1.02
N TRP A 71 2.37 -13.48 1.27
CA TRP A 71 1.33 -13.92 0.34
C TRP A 71 1.44 -13.17 -1.00
N LEU A 72 1.59 -11.84 -0.96
CA LEU A 72 1.76 -11.02 -2.17
C LEU A 72 2.98 -11.45 -2.97
N ASP A 73 4.09 -11.71 -2.29
CA ASP A 73 5.34 -12.12 -2.95
C ASP A 73 5.22 -13.51 -3.60
N ARG A 74 4.47 -14.40 -2.98
CA ARG A 74 4.23 -15.74 -3.49
C ARG A 74 3.20 -15.78 -4.61
N GLU A 75 2.04 -15.13 -4.41
CA GLU A 75 0.89 -15.22 -5.33
C GLU A 75 0.94 -14.23 -6.48
N ARG A 76 1.64 -13.12 -6.31
CA ARG A 76 1.89 -12.12 -7.37
C ARG A 76 0.60 -11.52 -7.94
N ARG A 77 -0.42 -11.34 -7.12
CA ARG A 77 -1.71 -10.76 -7.46
C ARG A 77 -2.31 -10.03 -6.26
N PRO A 78 -3.32 -9.16 -6.45
CA PRO A 78 -3.92 -8.46 -5.31
C PRO A 78 -4.55 -9.40 -4.29
N LEU A 79 -4.42 -9.04 -3.02
CA LEU A 79 -5.07 -9.67 -1.89
C LEU A 79 -6.26 -8.80 -1.48
N ILE A 80 -7.46 -9.35 -1.52
CA ILE A 80 -8.70 -8.63 -1.21
C ILE A 80 -9.29 -9.23 0.04
N GLN A 81 -9.43 -8.42 1.09
CA GLN A 81 -9.89 -8.89 2.40
C GLN A 81 -11.03 -8.02 2.91
N ASP A 82 -12.23 -8.60 3.01
CA ASP A 82 -13.45 -7.91 3.40
C ASP A 82 -13.58 -7.74 4.92
N ASP A 83 -12.96 -8.65 5.69
CA ASP A 83 -13.01 -8.64 7.16
C ASP A 83 -11.68 -9.17 7.71
N LEU A 84 -10.89 -8.28 8.30
CA LEU A 84 -9.56 -8.65 8.84
C LEU A 84 -9.64 -9.51 10.09
N LEU A 85 -10.78 -9.50 10.79
CA LEU A 85 -10.93 -10.32 12.01
C LEU A 85 -11.13 -11.81 11.70
N THR A 86 -11.56 -12.14 10.47
CA THR A 86 -11.83 -13.51 10.04
C THR A 86 -11.01 -13.93 8.84
N ALA A 87 -10.08 -13.10 8.39
CA ALA A 87 -9.29 -13.34 7.17
C ALA A 87 -8.38 -14.57 7.33
N GLU A 88 -8.31 -15.41 6.28
CA GLU A 88 -7.44 -16.60 6.25
C GLU A 88 -5.96 -16.22 6.31
N VAL A 89 -5.58 -15.15 5.58
CA VAL A 89 -4.23 -14.62 5.63
C VAL A 89 -4.23 -13.49 6.65
N PRO A 90 -3.62 -13.69 7.83
CA PRO A 90 -3.77 -12.72 8.91
C PRO A 90 -3.01 -11.42 8.64
N ALA A 91 -3.68 -10.31 8.87
CA ALA A 91 -3.05 -8.99 8.90
C ALA A 91 -2.26 -8.83 10.21
N PRO A 92 -1.27 -7.92 10.25
CA PRO A 92 -0.58 -7.64 11.51
C PRO A 92 -1.56 -7.19 12.60
N ALA A 93 -1.41 -7.71 13.80
CA ALA A 93 -2.30 -7.35 14.92
C ALA A 93 -2.32 -5.84 15.16
N ALA A 94 -1.17 -5.17 15.04
CA ALA A 94 -1.06 -3.71 15.22
C ALA A 94 -1.92 -2.94 14.21
N LEU A 95 -2.05 -3.43 12.99
CA LEU A 95 -2.87 -2.77 11.96
C LEU A 95 -4.33 -2.71 12.40
N ILE A 96 -4.81 -3.75 13.05
CA ILE A 96 -6.18 -3.83 13.56
C ILE A 96 -6.32 -3.06 14.89
N GLU A 97 -5.44 -3.36 15.85
CA GLU A 97 -5.55 -2.87 17.23
C GLU A 97 -5.17 -1.41 17.38
N ILE A 98 -4.11 -0.96 16.69
CA ILE A 98 -3.60 0.41 16.82
C ILE A 98 -4.18 1.31 15.73
N TYR A 99 -4.20 0.84 14.50
CA TYR A 99 -4.59 1.66 13.34
C TYR A 99 -6.05 1.48 12.94
N GLY A 100 -6.75 0.54 13.57
CA GLY A 100 -8.20 0.39 13.43
C GLY A 100 -8.68 -0.19 12.11
N ALA A 101 -7.81 -0.76 11.29
CA ALA A 101 -8.22 -1.32 10.01
C ALA A 101 -9.14 -2.54 10.20
N ARG A 102 -10.19 -2.64 9.40
CA ARG A 102 -11.18 -3.72 9.45
C ARG A 102 -11.29 -4.47 8.12
N ALA A 103 -10.96 -3.82 7.01
CA ALA A 103 -10.92 -4.40 5.67
C ALA A 103 -9.73 -3.81 4.93
N GLN A 104 -9.19 -4.54 3.95
CA GLN A 104 -8.07 -4.03 3.16
C GLN A 104 -7.99 -4.66 1.78
N MET A 105 -7.34 -3.95 0.88
CA MET A 105 -6.80 -4.49 -0.36
C MET A 105 -5.31 -4.22 -0.40
N LEU A 106 -4.54 -5.17 -0.95
CA LEU A 106 -3.10 -5.00 -1.17
C LEU A 106 -2.79 -5.42 -2.60
N ALA A 107 -1.85 -4.73 -3.25
CA ALA A 107 -1.39 -5.09 -4.58
C ALA A 107 0.13 -5.04 -4.64
N PRO A 108 0.78 -6.07 -5.21
CA PRO A 108 2.24 -6.06 -5.34
C PRO A 108 2.69 -5.13 -6.47
N VAL A 109 3.86 -4.51 -6.28
CA VAL A 109 4.55 -3.78 -7.33
C VAL A 109 5.74 -4.62 -7.75
N ILE A 110 5.62 -5.28 -8.92
CA ILE A 110 6.62 -6.22 -9.43
C ILE A 110 7.47 -5.54 -10.48
N VAL A 111 8.79 -5.55 -10.29
CA VAL A 111 9.74 -4.99 -11.25
C VAL A 111 10.81 -6.04 -11.51
N GLU A 112 10.98 -6.42 -12.77
CA GLU A 112 11.99 -7.42 -13.18
C GLU A 112 11.89 -8.72 -12.36
N ASN A 113 10.67 -9.23 -12.22
CA ASN A 113 10.34 -10.45 -11.47
C ASN A 113 10.50 -10.37 -9.95
N ALA A 114 10.87 -9.22 -9.40
CA ALA A 114 10.99 -9.04 -7.95
C ALA A 114 9.85 -8.18 -7.42
N MET A 115 9.31 -8.51 -6.26
CA MET A 115 8.36 -7.64 -5.57
C MET A 115 9.15 -6.52 -4.91
N GLN A 116 9.17 -5.37 -5.56
CA GLN A 116 9.91 -4.18 -5.09
C GLN A 116 9.16 -3.45 -3.99
N GLY A 117 7.84 -3.57 -3.98
CA GLY A 117 6.99 -2.93 -2.99
C GLY A 117 5.55 -3.38 -3.12
N TRP A 118 4.66 -2.68 -2.44
CA TRP A 118 3.21 -2.94 -2.52
C TRP A 118 2.41 -1.70 -2.12
N ILE A 119 1.16 -1.67 -2.61
CA ILE A 119 0.18 -0.65 -2.23
C ILE A 119 -0.83 -1.30 -1.30
N SER A 120 -1.22 -0.60 -0.24
CA SER A 120 -2.26 -1.01 0.70
C SER A 120 -3.39 0.00 0.70
N VAL A 121 -4.62 -0.50 0.76
CA VAL A 121 -5.84 0.31 0.94
C VAL A 121 -6.52 -0.19 2.20
N HIS A 122 -6.64 0.65 3.22
CA HIS A 122 -7.23 0.28 4.51
C HIS A 122 -8.58 0.96 4.71
N TYR A 123 -9.55 0.21 5.25
CA TYR A 123 -10.86 0.72 5.61
C TYR A 123 -11.11 0.44 7.09
N SER A 124 -11.37 1.50 7.86
CA SER A 124 -11.42 1.43 9.33
C SER A 124 -12.85 1.50 9.89
N THR A 125 -13.85 1.81 9.06
CA THR A 125 -15.22 2.03 9.54
C THR A 125 -15.96 0.71 9.83
N GLY A 126 -15.55 -0.37 9.18
CA GLY A 126 -16.17 -1.69 9.36
C GLY A 126 -15.71 -2.67 8.30
N THR A 127 -16.38 -3.80 8.19
CA THR A 127 -16.15 -4.72 7.07
C THR A 127 -16.60 -4.07 5.77
N ARG A 128 -16.06 -4.53 4.65
CA ARG A 128 -16.38 -3.94 3.35
C ARG A 128 -16.23 -4.96 2.25
N SER A 129 -17.26 -5.06 1.40
CA SER A 129 -17.16 -5.79 0.14
C SER A 129 -16.57 -4.86 -0.92
N TRP A 130 -15.34 -5.12 -1.31
CA TRP A 130 -14.64 -4.29 -2.31
C TRP A 130 -15.28 -4.50 -3.67
N SER A 131 -15.58 -3.41 -4.36
CA SER A 131 -16.26 -3.44 -5.66
C SER A 131 -15.28 -3.58 -6.82
N ALA A 132 -15.81 -3.84 -8.02
CA ALA A 132 -15.00 -3.83 -9.24
C ALA A 132 -14.37 -2.46 -9.48
N THR A 133 -15.06 -1.37 -9.13
CA THR A 133 -14.51 -0.02 -9.21
C THR A 133 -13.32 0.15 -8.27
N ASP A 134 -13.41 -0.41 -7.05
CA ASP A 134 -12.32 -0.36 -6.08
C ASP A 134 -11.08 -1.09 -6.60
N THR A 135 -11.25 -2.32 -7.09
CA THR A 135 -10.13 -3.12 -7.59
C THR A 135 -9.53 -2.51 -8.85
N ALA A 136 -10.34 -1.92 -9.73
CA ALA A 136 -9.85 -1.21 -10.91
C ALA A 136 -9.03 0.02 -10.51
N ALA A 137 -9.45 0.75 -9.47
CA ALA A 137 -8.69 1.89 -8.95
C ALA A 137 -7.33 1.46 -8.39
N LEU A 138 -7.28 0.30 -7.71
CA LEU A 138 -6.04 -0.26 -7.21
C LEU A 138 -5.09 -0.63 -8.36
N ASP A 139 -5.61 -1.28 -9.40
CA ASP A 139 -4.82 -1.64 -10.58
C ASP A 139 -4.28 -0.38 -11.29
N ALA A 140 -5.09 0.66 -11.40
CA ALA A 140 -4.66 1.93 -11.98
C ALA A 140 -3.54 2.58 -11.17
N ALA A 141 -3.63 2.51 -9.84
CA ALA A 141 -2.58 3.04 -8.96
C ALA A 141 -1.26 2.28 -9.16
N VAL A 142 -1.31 0.95 -9.27
CA VAL A 142 -0.12 0.15 -9.55
C VAL A 142 0.52 0.58 -10.87
N SER A 143 -0.29 0.77 -11.93
CA SER A 143 0.20 1.25 -13.23
C SER A 143 0.85 2.63 -13.12
N ASP A 144 0.26 3.53 -12.36
CA ASP A 144 0.81 4.88 -12.15
C ASP A 144 2.16 4.81 -11.41
N ILE A 145 2.29 3.93 -10.42
CA ILE A 145 3.56 3.71 -9.72
C ILE A 145 4.61 3.16 -10.70
N HIS A 146 4.25 2.21 -11.54
CA HIS A 146 5.18 1.69 -12.55
C HIS A 146 5.68 2.79 -13.50
N ALA A 147 4.81 3.71 -13.90
CA ALA A 147 5.20 4.84 -14.75
C ALA A 147 6.19 5.76 -14.04
N ILE A 148 6.00 6.03 -12.75
CA ILE A 148 6.93 6.83 -11.96
C ILE A 148 8.29 6.12 -11.86
N LEU A 149 8.30 4.81 -11.62
CA LEU A 149 9.53 4.03 -11.53
C LEU A 149 10.30 4.03 -12.84
N ALA A 150 9.61 3.96 -13.98
CA ALA A 150 10.24 4.03 -15.29
C ALA A 150 10.94 5.37 -15.52
N ASP A 151 10.33 6.47 -15.08
CA ASP A 151 10.93 7.81 -15.17
C ASP A 151 12.21 7.93 -14.31
N ILE A 152 12.22 7.30 -13.14
CA ILE A 152 13.39 7.30 -12.26
C ILE A 152 14.56 6.54 -12.91
N ALA A 153 14.25 5.42 -13.60
CA ALA A 153 15.27 4.57 -14.22
C ALA A 153 15.94 5.23 -15.43
N ASP A 154 15.28 6.22 -16.04
CA ASP A 154 15.84 7.01 -17.12
C ASP A 154 16.73 8.13 -16.53
#